data_0de21c55b7ce9796702bbda923a869e1
#
_entry.id   0de21c55b7ce9796702bbda923a869e1
#
_cell.length_a   1.000
_cell.length_b   1.000
_cell.length_c   1.000
_cell.angle_alpha   90.00
_cell.angle_beta   90.00
_cell.angle_gamma   90.00
#
_symmetry.space_group_name_H-M   'P 1'
#
loop_
_entity.id
_entity.type
_entity.pdbx_description
1 polymer ?
#
loop_
_entity_poly.entity_id
_entity_poly.type
_entity_poly.pdbx_seq_one_letter_code
_entity_poly.pdbx_strand_id
1 'polypeptide(L)'
;MSSTTRLDRNVDRRDFLKTGVAAVVGWVAAGSGIVAAGEPSTDPKPIPTRRFGKTGRVLPILGYGGAGLVKILGSPLSPEDRVKLVRYAYDRGVRYYDTAANYMESQSIFGEALKDVRDNVYLVTKVETTLPGWVRMAVEKSLKELQTDYLDAILIHGTPGLEQMSVKRAMQVHRELVKLRDEKIVRFIGFSAHSYFDKALALIESDGFDLCMLSYGYIPRGHNQIWTARMTELRNACVAKAHELGMGIVAMKVVGGGVLGAWSQYIVPGFDKKRLNQLPAAAIRYVLDDERIHLLVIGMRLRQEVDANIKTLTGDVTYTFDDRALLAKFCSKAYDSDPIKAMRID
;
A
#
# COMPACT_ATOMS: atom_id res chain seq x y z
N MET A 1 45.30 -31.33 11.68
CA MET A 1 43.96 -31.59 12.20
C MET A 1 43.37 -30.24 12.62
N SER A 2 42.59 -29.64 11.74
CA SER A 2 41.94 -28.34 11.95
C SER A 2 40.46 -28.54 11.64
N SER A 3 39.65 -28.50 12.69
CA SER A 3 38.18 -28.65 12.59
C SER A 3 37.55 -27.31 12.29
N THR A 4 37.10 -27.14 11.06
CA THR A 4 36.26 -26.00 10.64
C THR A 4 34.81 -26.30 11.02
N THR A 5 34.31 -25.64 12.05
CA THR A 5 32.91 -25.67 12.45
C THR A 5 32.12 -24.76 11.49
N ARG A 6 31.35 -25.34 10.57
CA ARG A 6 30.34 -24.63 9.78
C ARG A 6 29.21 -24.24 10.72
N LEU A 7 28.96 -22.97 10.86
CA LEU A 7 27.73 -22.42 11.42
C LEU A 7 26.64 -22.37 10.32
N ASP A 8 25.86 -23.43 10.22
CA ASP A 8 24.57 -23.40 9.50
C ASP A 8 23.59 -22.54 10.31
N ARG A 9 23.38 -21.33 9.88
CA ARG A 9 22.23 -20.51 10.31
C ARG A 9 21.28 -20.34 9.13
N ASN A 10 20.44 -21.33 8.93
CA ASN A 10 19.18 -21.14 8.20
C ASN A 10 18.28 -20.25 9.07
N VAL A 11 18.30 -18.96 8.84
CA VAL A 11 17.27 -18.06 9.40
C VAL A 11 16.01 -18.28 8.60
N ASP A 12 15.04 -18.97 9.21
CA ASP A 12 13.75 -19.24 8.58
C ASP A 12 13.04 -17.92 8.26
N ARG A 13 12.54 -17.79 7.03
CA ARG A 13 11.77 -16.62 6.55
C ARG A 13 10.57 -16.28 7.45
N ARG A 14 10.05 -17.25 8.20
CA ARG A 14 9.00 -17.05 9.21
C ARG A 14 9.50 -16.33 10.46
N ASP A 15 10.74 -16.50 10.84
CA ASP A 15 11.33 -15.88 12.04
C ASP A 15 11.69 -14.42 11.78
N PHE A 16 12.01 -14.03 10.55
CA PHE A 16 12.18 -12.60 10.19
C PHE A 16 10.87 -11.80 10.37
N LEU A 17 9.73 -12.38 10.01
CA LEU A 17 8.42 -11.74 10.23
C LEU A 17 8.06 -11.67 11.72
N LYS A 18 8.47 -12.66 12.53
CA LYS A 18 8.22 -12.70 13.98
C LYS A 18 9.18 -11.80 14.77
N THR A 19 10.46 -11.76 14.40
CA THR A 19 11.48 -10.95 15.11
C THR A 19 11.33 -9.46 14.81
N GLY A 20 10.88 -9.08 13.62
CA GLY A 20 10.57 -7.68 13.28
C GLY A 20 9.43 -7.10 14.11
N VAL A 21 8.51 -7.93 14.59
CA VAL A 21 7.38 -7.53 15.45
C VAL A 21 7.80 -7.37 16.91
N ALA A 22 8.73 -8.18 17.41
CA ALA A 22 9.12 -8.16 18.82
C ALA A 22 10.01 -6.97 19.22
N ALA A 23 10.79 -6.42 18.27
CA ALA A 23 11.71 -5.31 18.55
C ALA A 23 11.03 -3.92 18.62
N VAL A 24 9.76 -3.80 18.22
CA VAL A 24 9.05 -2.50 18.19
C VAL A 24 8.33 -2.21 19.52
N VAL A 25 8.12 -3.19 20.40
CA VAL A 25 7.34 -3.03 21.64
C VAL A 25 8.15 -2.34 22.76
N GLY A 26 9.47 -2.23 22.63
CA GLY A 26 10.36 -1.75 23.72
C GLY A 26 10.62 -0.23 23.79
N TRP A 27 10.07 0.62 22.92
CA TRP A 27 10.52 2.02 22.78
C TRP A 27 9.44 3.11 22.89
N VAL A 28 8.34 2.88 23.59
CA VAL A 28 7.28 3.91 23.80
C VAL A 28 7.40 4.65 25.13
N ALA A 29 8.35 4.34 25.97
CA ALA A 29 8.45 4.93 27.31
C ALA A 29 9.75 5.72 27.53
N ALA A 30 9.99 6.81 26.79
CA ALA A 30 10.84 7.91 27.26
C ALA A 30 10.79 9.10 26.28
N GLY A 31 10.06 10.14 26.63
CA GLY A 31 10.11 11.42 25.93
C GLY A 31 8.83 12.25 26.01
N SER A 32 8.29 12.48 27.22
CA SER A 32 7.32 13.53 27.45
C SER A 32 8.01 14.90 27.43
N GLY A 33 8.34 15.38 26.25
CA GLY A 33 8.69 16.78 26.03
C GLY A 33 7.40 17.52 25.66
N ILE A 34 6.85 18.31 26.59
CA ILE A 34 5.78 19.26 26.34
C ILE A 34 6.35 20.30 25.36
N VAL A 35 6.00 20.19 24.08
CA VAL A 35 6.19 21.26 23.11
C VAL A 35 4.97 22.16 23.23
N ALA A 36 5.21 23.43 23.63
CA ALA A 36 4.20 24.46 23.74
C ALA A 36 3.33 24.53 22.48
N ALA A 37 2.03 24.65 22.70
CA ALA A 37 1.04 24.84 21.65
C ALA A 37 1.31 26.15 20.93
N GLY A 38 1.86 26.06 19.71
CA GLY A 38 1.78 27.15 18.74
C GLY A 38 0.32 27.28 18.29
N GLU A 39 -0.14 28.50 18.13
CA GLU A 39 -1.50 28.84 17.73
C GLU A 39 -1.97 28.07 16.49
N PRO A 40 -3.26 27.66 16.42
CA PRO A 40 -3.76 26.96 15.25
C PRO A 40 -3.82 27.92 14.07
N SER A 41 -2.90 27.73 13.13
CA SER A 41 -2.96 28.40 11.85
C SER A 41 -4.13 27.86 11.05
N THR A 42 -4.98 28.75 10.53
CA THR A 42 -5.81 28.64 9.32
C THR A 42 -6.21 27.22 8.90
N ASP A 43 -7.45 27.03 8.51
CA ASP A 43 -8.01 25.77 7.99
C ASP A 43 -7.01 24.94 7.18
N PRO A 44 -6.80 23.67 7.52
CA PRO A 44 -5.81 22.86 6.84
C PRO A 44 -6.16 22.76 5.35
N LYS A 45 -5.18 23.11 4.48
CA LYS A 45 -5.35 22.97 3.03
C LYS A 45 -5.87 21.57 2.71
N PRO A 46 -6.89 21.43 1.85
CA PRO A 46 -7.43 20.14 1.47
C PRO A 46 -6.37 19.32 0.71
N ILE A 47 -6.44 17.98 0.86
CA ILE A 47 -5.58 17.08 0.09
C ILE A 47 -5.88 17.30 -1.39
N PRO A 48 -4.87 17.51 -2.26
CA PRO A 48 -5.07 17.64 -3.69
C PRO A 48 -5.83 16.44 -4.27
N THR A 49 -6.64 16.70 -5.29
CA THR A 49 -7.45 15.67 -5.94
C THR A 49 -6.97 15.43 -7.37
N ARG A 50 -7.17 14.21 -7.88
CA ARG A 50 -6.98 13.85 -9.29
C ARG A 50 -8.20 13.11 -9.82
N ARG A 51 -8.49 13.27 -11.12
CA ARG A 51 -9.46 12.42 -11.81
C ARG A 51 -8.91 11.00 -11.89
N PHE A 52 -9.67 10.02 -11.42
CA PHE A 52 -9.23 8.64 -11.31
C PHE A 52 -9.51 7.87 -12.59
N GLY A 53 -8.73 8.16 -13.62
CA GLY A 53 -8.83 7.54 -14.94
C GLY A 53 -10.26 7.55 -15.53
N LYS A 54 -10.59 6.51 -16.27
CA LYS A 54 -11.92 6.33 -16.92
C LYS A 54 -13.07 6.07 -15.93
N THR A 55 -12.80 5.87 -14.65
CA THR A 55 -13.85 5.77 -13.61
C THR A 55 -14.65 7.07 -13.47
N GLY A 56 -14.10 8.19 -13.93
CA GLY A 56 -14.71 9.51 -13.84
C GLY A 56 -14.77 10.10 -12.43
N ARG A 57 -14.35 9.36 -11.41
CA ARG A 57 -14.32 9.84 -10.01
C ARG A 57 -13.18 10.84 -9.82
N VAL A 58 -13.42 11.86 -9.02
CA VAL A 58 -12.37 12.78 -8.54
C VAL A 58 -12.08 12.43 -7.09
N LEU A 59 -10.85 12.05 -6.79
CA LEU A 59 -10.46 11.53 -5.48
C LEU A 59 -9.24 12.27 -4.93
N PRO A 60 -9.14 12.46 -3.60
CA PRO A 60 -7.90 12.87 -2.96
C PRO A 60 -6.77 11.88 -3.32
N ILE A 61 -5.57 12.41 -3.60
CA ILE A 61 -4.43 11.60 -4.04
C ILE A 61 -3.84 10.69 -2.95
N LEU A 62 -4.32 10.78 -1.70
CA LEU A 62 -3.96 9.90 -0.59
C LEU A 62 -5.08 8.91 -0.30
N GLY A 63 -4.77 7.63 -0.42
CA GLY A 63 -5.60 6.52 0.04
C GLY A 63 -5.02 5.86 1.30
N TYR A 64 -5.90 5.36 2.15
CA TYR A 64 -5.55 4.60 3.34
C TYR A 64 -5.35 3.12 3.00
N GLY A 65 -4.14 2.58 3.22
CA GLY A 65 -3.81 1.17 3.06
C GLY A 65 -4.13 0.35 4.31
N GLY A 66 -5.17 -0.46 4.26
CA GLY A 66 -5.67 -1.26 5.37
C GLY A 66 -4.70 -2.33 5.89
N ALA A 67 -3.68 -2.73 5.11
CA ALA A 67 -2.59 -3.57 5.62
C ALA A 67 -1.86 -2.93 6.82
N GLY A 68 -1.83 -1.59 6.92
CA GLY A 68 -1.28 -0.87 8.07
C GLY A 68 -2.05 -1.07 9.37
N LEU A 69 -3.30 -1.52 9.31
CA LEU A 69 -4.15 -1.80 10.47
C LEU A 69 -3.91 -3.19 11.06
N VAL A 70 -3.28 -4.10 10.31
CA VAL A 70 -3.13 -5.49 10.72
C VAL A 70 -2.10 -5.61 11.85
N LYS A 71 -2.52 -6.20 12.98
CA LYS A 71 -1.67 -6.32 14.18
C LYS A 71 -0.37 -7.08 13.92
N ILE A 72 -0.45 -8.21 13.23
CA ILE A 72 0.73 -9.03 12.91
C ILE A 72 1.69 -8.34 11.92
N LEU A 73 1.23 -7.31 11.20
CA LEU A 73 2.05 -6.49 10.31
C LEU A 73 2.59 -5.22 11.00
N GLY A 74 2.45 -5.13 12.34
CA GLY A 74 3.08 -4.12 13.16
C GLY A 74 2.21 -2.93 13.55
N SER A 75 0.87 -3.05 13.50
CA SER A 75 0.01 -2.05 14.11
C SER A 75 0.15 -2.09 15.65
N PRO A 76 0.51 -0.98 16.29
CA PRO A 76 0.69 -0.95 17.75
C PRO A 76 -0.61 -0.73 18.53
N LEU A 77 -1.71 -0.41 17.85
CA LEU A 77 -2.95 0.04 18.44
C LEU A 77 -3.90 -1.12 18.77
N SER A 78 -4.80 -0.90 19.74
CA SER A 78 -5.96 -1.76 20.00
C SER A 78 -6.93 -1.74 18.80
N PRO A 79 -7.84 -2.72 18.65
CA PRO A 79 -8.88 -2.68 17.61
C PRO A 79 -9.68 -1.37 17.61
N GLU A 80 -10.11 -0.92 18.80
CA GLU A 80 -10.90 0.30 19.00
C GLU A 80 -10.11 1.55 18.58
N ASP A 81 -8.83 1.62 18.91
CA ASP A 81 -8.00 2.76 18.53
C ASP A 81 -7.65 2.76 17.02
N ARG A 82 -7.63 1.59 16.38
CA ARG A 82 -7.52 1.50 14.93
C ARG A 82 -8.78 2.02 14.23
N VAL A 83 -9.97 1.74 14.75
CA VAL A 83 -11.24 2.33 14.28
C VAL A 83 -11.18 3.86 14.38
N LYS A 84 -10.77 4.39 15.55
CA LYS A 84 -10.58 5.84 15.75
C LYS A 84 -9.54 6.45 14.81
N LEU A 85 -8.47 5.71 14.49
CA LEU A 85 -7.44 6.16 13.56
C LEU A 85 -7.97 6.27 12.13
N VAL A 86 -8.76 5.29 11.67
CA VAL A 86 -9.40 5.33 10.36
C VAL A 86 -10.36 6.51 10.27
N ARG A 87 -11.17 6.73 11.31
CA ARG A 87 -12.08 7.87 11.39
C ARG A 87 -11.33 9.20 11.38
N TYR A 88 -10.24 9.30 12.14
CA TYR A 88 -9.36 10.47 12.12
C TYR A 88 -8.84 10.76 10.69
N ALA A 89 -8.41 9.74 9.94
CA ALA A 89 -7.98 9.94 8.56
C ALA A 89 -9.12 10.45 7.65
N TYR A 90 -10.36 9.96 7.86
CA TYR A 90 -11.54 10.47 7.16
C TYR A 90 -11.78 11.95 7.48
N ASP A 91 -11.76 12.34 8.74
CA ASP A 91 -11.95 13.72 9.19
C ASP A 91 -10.85 14.66 8.65
N ARG A 92 -9.67 14.10 8.37
CA ARG A 92 -8.53 14.79 7.73
C ARG A 92 -8.58 14.82 6.20
N GLY A 93 -9.66 14.32 5.58
CA GLY A 93 -9.90 14.41 4.14
C GLY A 93 -9.51 13.19 3.31
N VAL A 94 -9.06 12.09 3.91
CA VAL A 94 -8.86 10.83 3.18
C VAL A 94 -10.22 10.27 2.75
N ARG A 95 -10.33 9.84 1.46
CA ARG A 95 -11.60 9.33 0.92
C ARG A 95 -11.46 7.97 0.22
N TYR A 96 -10.26 7.53 -0.11
CA TYR A 96 -9.98 6.22 -0.69
C TYR A 96 -9.47 5.27 0.38
N TYR A 97 -10.15 4.13 0.56
CA TYR A 97 -9.83 3.12 1.58
C TYR A 97 -9.63 1.77 0.90
N ASP A 98 -8.43 1.20 1.03
CA ASP A 98 -8.01 -0.05 0.41
C ASP A 98 -7.79 -1.14 1.45
N THR A 99 -8.48 -2.27 1.31
CA THR A 99 -8.28 -3.46 2.13
C THR A 99 -8.25 -4.74 1.28
N ALA A 100 -8.28 -5.91 1.90
CA ALA A 100 -8.36 -7.21 1.25
C ALA A 100 -8.93 -8.25 2.22
N ALA A 101 -9.52 -9.32 1.68
CA ALA A 101 -10.10 -10.40 2.47
C ALA A 101 -9.08 -11.10 3.39
N ASN A 102 -7.79 -11.14 3.01
CA ASN A 102 -6.71 -11.72 3.82
C ASN A 102 -6.01 -10.72 4.77
N TYR A 103 -6.50 -9.48 4.85
CA TYR A 103 -5.95 -8.51 5.80
C TYR A 103 -6.59 -8.64 7.19
N MET A 104 -6.86 -9.88 7.61
CA MET A 104 -7.38 -10.21 8.94
C MET A 104 -8.52 -9.28 9.38
N GLU A 105 -8.31 -8.51 10.44
CA GLU A 105 -9.31 -7.61 11.01
C GLU A 105 -9.52 -6.29 10.23
N SER A 106 -8.77 -6.03 9.17
CA SER A 106 -8.79 -4.75 8.46
C SER A 106 -10.16 -4.40 7.86
N GLN A 107 -10.87 -5.40 7.27
CA GLN A 107 -12.21 -5.17 6.73
C GLN A 107 -13.20 -4.77 7.82
N SER A 108 -13.21 -5.47 8.96
CA SER A 108 -14.12 -5.18 10.07
C SER A 108 -13.82 -3.81 10.71
N ILE A 109 -12.54 -3.41 10.78
CA ILE A 109 -12.14 -2.08 11.26
C ILE A 109 -12.64 -0.99 10.31
N PHE A 110 -12.50 -1.17 8.99
CA PHE A 110 -13.03 -0.21 8.02
C PHE A 110 -14.57 -0.16 8.07
N GLY A 111 -15.22 -1.32 8.15
CA GLY A 111 -16.67 -1.38 8.29
C GLY A 111 -17.15 -0.56 9.49
N GLU A 112 -16.59 -0.81 10.67
CA GLU A 112 -16.98 -0.09 11.89
C GLU A 112 -16.68 1.42 11.81
N ALA A 113 -15.54 1.80 11.24
CA ALA A 113 -15.13 3.20 11.17
C ALA A 113 -15.90 4.03 10.13
N LEU A 114 -16.42 3.40 9.05
CA LEU A 114 -16.91 4.11 7.87
C LEU A 114 -18.40 3.91 7.56
N LYS A 115 -19.12 3.05 8.28
CA LYS A 115 -20.52 2.70 7.99
C LYS A 115 -21.46 3.89 7.89
N ASP A 116 -21.30 4.88 8.77
CA ASP A 116 -22.13 6.10 8.82
C ASP A 116 -21.73 7.18 7.79
N VAL A 117 -20.58 7.01 7.13
CA VAL A 117 -20.07 7.90 6.09
C VAL A 117 -19.80 7.17 4.78
N ARG A 118 -20.38 5.98 4.61
CA ARG A 118 -20.14 5.07 3.47
C ARG A 118 -20.26 5.75 2.12
N ASP A 119 -21.24 6.60 1.94
CA ASP A 119 -21.48 7.30 0.66
C ASP A 119 -20.43 8.38 0.33
N ASN A 120 -19.65 8.78 1.33
CA ASN A 120 -18.62 9.80 1.20
C ASN A 120 -17.21 9.21 0.97
N VAL A 121 -17.08 7.89 0.89
CA VAL A 121 -15.79 7.21 0.71
C VAL A 121 -15.78 6.34 -0.54
N TYR A 122 -14.59 6.11 -1.07
CA TYR A 122 -14.31 5.16 -2.14
C TYR A 122 -13.68 3.92 -1.49
N LEU A 123 -14.48 2.87 -1.31
CA LEU A 123 -14.10 1.67 -0.58
C LEU A 123 -13.72 0.55 -1.54
N VAL A 124 -12.52 0.01 -1.35
CA VAL A 124 -11.92 -1.01 -2.20
C VAL A 124 -11.51 -2.22 -1.37
N THR A 125 -11.88 -3.40 -1.83
CA THR A 125 -11.33 -4.65 -1.29
C THR A 125 -10.88 -5.58 -2.42
N LYS A 126 -10.39 -6.77 -2.08
CA LYS A 126 -9.77 -7.69 -3.03
C LYS A 126 -10.27 -9.10 -2.83
N VAL A 127 -10.45 -9.83 -3.93
CA VAL A 127 -10.71 -11.28 -3.94
C VAL A 127 -9.40 -12.03 -4.19
N GLU A 128 -9.21 -13.12 -3.46
CA GLU A 128 -8.02 -13.97 -3.53
C GLU A 128 -8.31 -15.30 -4.21
N THR A 129 -9.61 -15.64 -4.31
CA THR A 129 -9.99 -16.92 -4.88
C THR A 129 -9.53 -17.05 -6.33
N THR A 130 -8.91 -18.19 -6.61
CA THR A 130 -8.54 -18.59 -7.97
C THR A 130 -9.66 -19.41 -8.65
N LEU A 131 -10.75 -19.66 -7.93
CA LEU A 131 -11.91 -20.45 -8.38
C LEU A 131 -13.08 -19.51 -8.71
N PRO A 132 -13.48 -19.38 -9.99
CA PRO A 132 -14.54 -18.47 -10.40
C PRO A 132 -15.85 -18.67 -9.63
N GLY A 133 -16.28 -19.91 -9.40
CA GLY A 133 -17.52 -20.22 -8.68
C GLY A 133 -17.56 -19.77 -7.21
N TRP A 134 -16.41 -19.34 -6.65
CA TRP A 134 -16.31 -18.88 -5.26
C TRP A 134 -16.25 -17.36 -5.12
N VAL A 135 -16.21 -16.64 -6.25
CA VAL A 135 -16.06 -15.18 -6.27
C VAL A 135 -17.21 -14.50 -5.53
N ARG A 136 -18.46 -14.87 -5.84
CA ARG A 136 -19.64 -14.30 -5.18
C ARG A 136 -19.57 -14.45 -3.66
N MET A 137 -19.35 -15.66 -3.18
CA MET A 137 -19.27 -15.93 -1.74
C MET A 137 -18.14 -15.13 -1.07
N ALA A 138 -16.99 -14.99 -1.73
CA ALA A 138 -15.87 -14.19 -1.21
C ALA A 138 -16.22 -12.70 -1.12
N VAL A 139 -16.95 -12.16 -2.11
CA VAL A 139 -17.39 -10.76 -2.10
C VAL A 139 -18.46 -10.53 -1.04
N GLU A 140 -19.47 -11.41 -0.93
CA GLU A 140 -20.52 -11.33 0.09
C GLU A 140 -19.94 -11.36 1.51
N LYS A 141 -18.94 -12.22 1.76
CA LYS A 141 -18.20 -12.24 3.03
C LYS A 141 -17.53 -10.88 3.30
N SER A 142 -16.86 -10.31 2.29
CA SER A 142 -16.21 -9.00 2.42
C SER A 142 -17.22 -7.88 2.70
N LEU A 143 -18.37 -7.88 2.03
CA LEU A 143 -19.44 -6.91 2.26
C LEU A 143 -19.96 -6.97 3.70
N LYS A 144 -20.15 -8.19 4.23
CA LYS A 144 -20.57 -8.39 5.62
C LYS A 144 -19.54 -7.84 6.62
N GLU A 145 -18.25 -8.10 6.40
CA GLU A 145 -17.18 -7.60 7.28
C GLU A 145 -17.04 -6.07 7.17
N LEU A 146 -17.22 -5.52 5.98
CA LEU A 146 -17.18 -4.07 5.69
C LEU A 146 -18.47 -3.32 6.08
N GLN A 147 -19.51 -4.02 6.54
CA GLN A 147 -20.81 -3.47 6.93
C GLN A 147 -21.42 -2.58 5.84
N THR A 148 -21.42 -3.05 4.59
CA THR A 148 -21.93 -2.34 3.41
C THR A 148 -22.51 -3.34 2.41
N ASP A 149 -23.40 -2.88 1.54
CA ASP A 149 -24.06 -3.64 0.47
C ASP A 149 -23.43 -3.42 -0.91
N TYR A 150 -22.48 -2.49 -1.03
CA TYR A 150 -21.74 -2.27 -2.28
C TYR A 150 -20.27 -1.90 -2.06
N LEU A 151 -19.49 -2.09 -3.13
CA LEU A 151 -18.08 -1.66 -3.21
C LEU A 151 -17.91 -0.65 -4.34
N ASP A 152 -17.04 0.35 -4.13
CA ASP A 152 -16.67 1.25 -5.23
C ASP A 152 -15.73 0.55 -6.21
N ALA A 153 -14.83 -0.29 -5.73
CA ALA A 153 -14.06 -1.18 -6.59
C ALA A 153 -13.75 -2.51 -5.91
N ILE A 154 -13.65 -3.56 -6.72
CA ILE A 154 -13.13 -4.87 -6.33
C ILE A 154 -11.90 -5.21 -7.16
N LEU A 155 -10.84 -5.69 -6.52
CA LEU A 155 -9.61 -6.07 -7.21
C LEU A 155 -9.41 -7.58 -7.18
N ILE A 156 -8.91 -8.15 -8.28
CA ILE A 156 -8.23 -9.45 -8.22
C ILE A 156 -6.93 -9.22 -7.45
N HIS A 157 -6.75 -9.89 -6.31
CA HIS A 157 -5.60 -9.67 -5.44
C HIS A 157 -4.32 -10.18 -6.09
N GLY A 158 -3.24 -9.39 -6.01
CA GLY A 158 -1.94 -9.78 -6.54
C GLY A 158 -1.39 -11.02 -5.85
N THR A 159 -1.39 -11.03 -4.52
CA THR A 159 -0.81 -12.09 -3.69
C THR A 159 -1.82 -12.61 -2.69
N PRO A 160 -2.14 -13.91 -2.68
CA PRO A 160 -1.63 -14.96 -3.58
C PRO A 160 -2.36 -15.05 -4.93
N GLY A 161 -3.52 -14.40 -5.08
CA GLY A 161 -4.45 -14.60 -6.17
C GLY A 161 -3.82 -14.60 -7.57
N LEU A 162 -3.49 -13.42 -8.11
CA LEU A 162 -2.94 -13.30 -9.48
C LEU A 162 -1.62 -14.04 -9.67
N GLU A 163 -0.78 -14.12 -8.64
CA GLU A 163 0.49 -14.86 -8.70
C GLU A 163 0.29 -16.34 -9.01
N GLN A 164 -0.79 -16.94 -8.49
CA GLN A 164 -1.13 -18.36 -8.65
C GLN A 164 -2.01 -18.64 -9.89
N MET A 165 -2.50 -17.61 -10.58
CA MET A 165 -3.38 -17.75 -11.73
C MET A 165 -2.65 -17.54 -13.05
N SER A 166 -3.06 -18.29 -14.09
CA SER A 166 -2.82 -17.89 -15.46
C SER A 166 -3.70 -16.68 -15.83
N VAL A 167 -3.32 -15.91 -16.86
CA VAL A 167 -4.14 -14.81 -17.41
C VAL A 167 -5.54 -15.32 -17.77
N LYS A 168 -5.64 -16.50 -18.42
CA LYS A 168 -6.92 -17.13 -18.75
C LYS A 168 -7.79 -17.35 -17.50
N ARG A 169 -7.22 -17.81 -16.40
CA ARG A 169 -7.94 -18.03 -15.13
C ARG A 169 -8.34 -16.71 -14.49
N ALA A 170 -7.48 -15.69 -14.49
CA ALA A 170 -7.79 -14.35 -13.99
C ALA A 170 -8.98 -13.75 -14.77
N MET A 171 -9.04 -13.93 -16.10
CA MET A 171 -10.18 -13.49 -16.91
C MET A 171 -11.47 -14.31 -16.64
N GLN A 172 -11.37 -15.54 -16.14
CA GLN A 172 -12.56 -16.26 -15.66
C GLN A 172 -13.09 -15.68 -14.35
N VAL A 173 -12.20 -15.34 -13.40
CA VAL A 173 -12.57 -14.62 -12.16
C VAL A 173 -13.15 -13.25 -12.50
N HIS A 174 -12.55 -12.51 -13.43
CA HIS A 174 -13.05 -11.23 -13.91
C HIS A 174 -14.50 -11.32 -14.42
N ARG A 175 -14.86 -12.35 -15.20
CA ARG A 175 -16.24 -12.54 -15.68
C ARG A 175 -17.26 -12.69 -14.55
N GLU A 176 -16.88 -13.34 -13.45
CA GLU A 176 -17.77 -13.42 -12.29
C GLU A 176 -17.92 -12.06 -11.59
N LEU A 177 -16.84 -11.26 -11.53
CA LEU A 177 -16.91 -9.89 -11.02
C LEU A 177 -17.77 -8.98 -11.91
N VAL A 178 -17.78 -9.18 -13.24
CA VAL A 178 -18.67 -8.48 -14.16
C VAL A 178 -20.15 -8.73 -13.82
N LYS A 179 -20.53 -9.97 -13.48
CA LYS A 179 -21.91 -10.26 -13.04
C LYS A 179 -22.28 -9.45 -11.78
N LEU A 180 -21.36 -9.35 -10.81
CA LEU A 180 -21.59 -8.56 -9.61
C LEU A 180 -21.63 -7.05 -9.89
N ARG A 181 -20.93 -6.56 -10.92
CA ARG A 181 -21.04 -5.18 -11.40
C ARG A 181 -22.40 -4.93 -12.04
N ASP A 182 -22.88 -5.83 -12.85
CA ASP A 182 -24.18 -5.72 -13.52
C ASP A 182 -25.33 -5.72 -12.48
N GLU A 183 -25.16 -6.44 -11.37
CA GLU A 183 -26.04 -6.43 -10.20
C GLU A 183 -25.84 -5.20 -9.29
N LYS A 184 -24.90 -4.29 -9.60
CA LYS A 184 -24.58 -3.08 -8.83
C LYS A 184 -23.96 -3.34 -7.44
N ILE A 185 -23.51 -4.55 -7.16
CA ILE A 185 -22.80 -4.92 -5.93
C ILE A 185 -21.38 -4.33 -5.94
N VAL A 186 -20.76 -4.22 -7.12
CA VAL A 186 -19.47 -3.53 -7.30
C VAL A 186 -19.63 -2.50 -8.44
N ARG A 187 -18.93 -1.35 -8.33
CA ARG A 187 -18.99 -0.32 -9.37
C ARG A 187 -17.88 -0.49 -10.40
N PHE A 188 -16.66 -0.74 -9.95
CA PHE A 188 -15.48 -0.85 -10.81
C PHE A 188 -14.69 -2.12 -10.49
N ILE A 189 -14.02 -2.66 -11.51
CA ILE A 189 -13.23 -3.89 -11.41
C ILE A 189 -11.79 -3.58 -11.76
N GLY A 190 -10.87 -4.05 -10.92
CA GLY A 190 -9.44 -3.91 -11.14
C GLY A 190 -8.65 -5.14 -10.72
N PHE A 191 -7.35 -4.98 -10.69
CA PHE A 191 -6.43 -5.96 -10.13
C PHE A 191 -5.27 -5.26 -9.42
N SER A 192 -4.56 -6.00 -8.55
CA SER A 192 -3.30 -5.53 -7.96
C SER A 192 -2.14 -6.42 -8.37
N ALA A 193 -0.93 -5.86 -8.51
CA ALA A 193 0.27 -6.60 -8.81
C ALA A 193 1.46 -6.11 -7.98
N HIS A 194 2.09 -7.04 -7.26
CA HIS A 194 3.34 -6.81 -6.53
C HIS A 194 4.57 -7.21 -7.36
N SER A 195 4.38 -8.12 -8.29
CA SER A 195 5.33 -8.75 -9.20
C SER A 195 4.54 -9.29 -10.40
N TYR A 196 5.16 -10.14 -11.22
CA TYR A 196 4.49 -10.76 -12.38
C TYR A 196 3.87 -9.72 -13.32
N PHE A 197 4.66 -8.69 -13.63
CA PHE A 197 4.19 -7.59 -14.46
C PHE A 197 3.93 -7.98 -15.92
N ASP A 198 4.45 -9.10 -16.38
CA ASP A 198 4.06 -9.76 -17.63
C ASP A 198 2.55 -10.11 -17.62
N LYS A 199 2.08 -10.77 -16.56
CA LYS A 199 0.65 -11.06 -16.40
C LYS A 199 -0.17 -9.77 -16.22
N ALA A 200 0.34 -8.82 -15.44
CA ALA A 200 -0.33 -7.53 -15.25
C ALA A 200 -0.49 -6.78 -16.58
N LEU A 201 0.54 -6.76 -17.43
CA LEU A 201 0.49 -6.15 -18.75
C LEU A 201 -0.57 -6.82 -19.64
N ALA A 202 -0.58 -8.15 -19.69
CA ALA A 202 -1.59 -8.90 -20.43
C ALA A 202 -3.04 -8.63 -19.94
N LEU A 203 -3.24 -8.41 -18.64
CA LEU A 203 -4.55 -8.01 -18.10
C LEU A 203 -4.91 -6.57 -18.50
N ILE A 204 -3.96 -5.64 -18.48
CA ILE A 204 -4.18 -4.27 -18.95
C ILE A 204 -4.58 -4.28 -20.43
N GLU A 205 -3.84 -5.01 -21.27
CA GLU A 205 -4.09 -5.13 -22.72
C GLU A 205 -5.41 -5.80 -23.06
N SER A 206 -6.00 -6.56 -22.13
CA SER A 206 -7.35 -7.14 -22.31
C SER A 206 -8.47 -6.10 -22.32
N ASP A 207 -8.20 -4.87 -21.90
CA ASP A 207 -9.14 -3.73 -21.73
C ASP A 207 -10.42 -4.06 -20.93
N GLY A 208 -10.35 -5.10 -20.09
CA GLY A 208 -11.48 -5.52 -19.23
C GLY A 208 -11.53 -4.82 -17.87
N PHE A 209 -10.49 -4.09 -17.49
CA PHE A 209 -10.35 -3.52 -16.17
C PHE A 209 -10.44 -2.00 -16.15
N ASP A 210 -11.02 -1.46 -15.08
CA ASP A 210 -11.21 -0.01 -14.88
C ASP A 210 -9.99 0.63 -14.20
N LEU A 211 -9.29 -0.15 -13.35
CA LEU A 211 -8.14 0.32 -12.58
C LEU A 211 -7.12 -0.79 -12.33
N CYS A 212 -5.88 -0.37 -12.05
CA CYS A 212 -4.83 -1.25 -11.57
C CYS A 212 -4.12 -0.65 -10.36
N MET A 213 -3.74 -1.49 -9.40
CA MET A 213 -2.90 -1.13 -8.26
C MET A 213 -1.55 -1.81 -8.40
N LEU A 214 -0.52 -1.03 -8.66
CA LEU A 214 0.81 -1.54 -8.95
C LEU A 214 1.77 -1.19 -7.82
N SER A 215 2.67 -2.10 -7.49
CA SER A 215 3.79 -1.76 -6.64
C SER A 215 4.65 -0.73 -7.34
N TYR A 216 4.68 0.51 -6.81
CA TYR A 216 5.35 1.65 -7.40
C TYR A 216 5.96 2.54 -6.32
N GLY A 217 7.28 2.58 -6.23
CA GLY A 217 8.05 3.37 -5.27
C GLY A 217 9.51 3.47 -5.69
N TYR A 218 10.29 4.26 -4.95
CA TYR A 218 11.72 4.42 -5.19
C TYR A 218 12.48 3.08 -5.05
N ILE A 219 12.10 2.27 -4.05
CA ILE A 219 12.64 0.91 -3.92
C ILE A 219 11.84 -0.01 -4.84
N PRO A 220 12.48 -0.68 -5.82
CA PRO A 220 11.83 -1.60 -6.73
C PRO A 220 11.49 -2.92 -6.00
N ARG A 221 10.43 -2.91 -5.19
CA ARG A 221 10.06 -3.99 -4.29
C ARG A 221 8.68 -4.58 -4.59
N GLY A 222 8.63 -5.90 -4.68
CA GLY A 222 7.42 -6.70 -4.68
C GLY A 222 6.89 -7.03 -3.28
N HIS A 223 6.25 -8.20 -3.12
CA HIS A 223 5.77 -8.62 -1.81
C HIS A 223 6.96 -8.88 -0.86
N ASN A 224 7.84 -9.81 -1.19
CA ASN A 224 8.99 -10.22 -0.39
C ASN A 224 10.33 -10.12 -1.11
N GLN A 225 10.39 -9.45 -2.26
CA GLN A 225 11.55 -9.45 -3.14
C GLN A 225 11.85 -8.05 -3.65
N ILE A 226 13.13 -7.75 -3.83
CA ILE A 226 13.59 -6.61 -4.64
C ILE A 226 13.70 -7.09 -6.08
N TRP A 227 13.20 -6.29 -7.01
CA TRP A 227 13.12 -6.66 -8.42
C TRP A 227 14.43 -6.45 -9.15
N THR A 228 14.57 -7.21 -10.24
CA THR A 228 15.56 -6.95 -11.27
C THR A 228 15.20 -5.71 -12.11
N ALA A 229 16.16 -5.19 -12.88
CA ALA A 229 15.91 -4.11 -13.83
C ALA A 229 14.80 -4.48 -14.83
N ARG A 230 14.77 -5.72 -15.33
CA ARG A 230 13.74 -6.21 -16.24
C ARG A 230 12.32 -6.14 -15.67
N MET A 231 12.16 -6.48 -14.40
CA MET A 231 10.84 -6.35 -13.75
C MET A 231 10.42 -4.88 -13.58
N THR A 232 11.38 -3.98 -13.37
CA THR A 232 11.11 -2.54 -13.32
C THR A 232 10.66 -2.01 -14.69
N GLU A 233 11.29 -2.45 -15.77
CA GLU A 233 10.88 -2.13 -17.14
C GLU A 233 9.45 -2.60 -17.43
N LEU A 234 9.12 -3.85 -17.10
CA LEU A 234 7.76 -4.39 -17.27
C LEU A 234 6.73 -3.61 -16.44
N ARG A 235 7.07 -3.22 -15.18
CA ARG A 235 6.21 -2.36 -14.38
C ARG A 235 5.98 -1.01 -15.07
N ASN A 236 7.03 -0.41 -15.64
CA ASN A 236 6.89 0.86 -16.35
C ASN A 236 6.04 0.71 -17.61
N ALA A 237 6.16 -0.42 -18.34
CA ALA A 237 5.28 -0.74 -19.46
C ALA A 237 3.81 -0.87 -19.02
N CYS A 238 3.54 -1.51 -17.86
CA CYS A 238 2.20 -1.57 -17.29
C CYS A 238 1.62 -0.16 -17.02
N VAL A 239 2.42 0.74 -16.41
CA VAL A 239 1.97 2.13 -16.16
C VAL A 239 1.69 2.86 -17.45
N ALA A 240 2.58 2.76 -18.46
CA ALA A 240 2.39 3.40 -19.75
C ALA A 240 1.12 2.92 -20.46
N LYS A 241 0.91 1.60 -20.51
CA LYS A 241 -0.26 1.01 -21.18
C LYS A 241 -1.57 1.29 -20.44
N ALA A 242 -1.56 1.21 -19.11
CA ALA A 242 -2.72 1.55 -18.29
C ALA A 242 -3.12 3.04 -18.46
N HIS A 243 -2.13 3.93 -18.54
CA HIS A 243 -2.37 5.35 -18.82
C HIS A 243 -2.95 5.57 -20.22
N GLU A 244 -2.40 4.92 -21.25
CA GLU A 244 -2.90 4.96 -22.63
C GLU A 244 -4.38 4.54 -22.70
N LEU A 245 -4.77 3.50 -21.96
CA LEU A 245 -6.16 3.00 -21.89
C LEU A 245 -7.05 3.77 -20.91
N GLY A 246 -6.55 4.85 -20.32
CA GLY A 246 -7.29 5.68 -19.39
C GLY A 246 -7.66 4.99 -18.06
N MET A 247 -7.00 3.90 -17.69
CA MET A 247 -7.29 3.19 -16.43
C MET A 247 -6.93 4.05 -15.21
N GLY A 248 -7.63 3.84 -14.09
CA GLY A 248 -7.21 4.37 -12.80
C GLY A 248 -5.91 3.68 -12.34
N ILE A 249 -4.85 4.43 -12.06
CA ILE A 249 -3.55 3.88 -11.64
C ILE A 249 -3.29 4.24 -10.18
N VAL A 250 -3.16 3.22 -9.33
CA VAL A 250 -2.88 3.34 -7.91
C VAL A 250 -1.47 2.86 -7.62
N ALA A 251 -0.66 3.68 -6.98
CA ALA A 251 0.66 3.28 -6.47
C ALA A 251 0.55 2.71 -5.06
N MET A 252 0.97 1.47 -4.86
CA MET A 252 1.21 0.89 -3.54
C MET A 252 2.71 0.71 -3.29
N LYS A 253 3.10 0.46 -2.04
CA LYS A 253 4.52 0.38 -1.61
C LYS A 253 5.32 1.68 -1.84
N VAL A 254 4.65 2.81 -1.83
CA VAL A 254 5.23 4.15 -1.98
C VAL A 254 6.44 4.34 -1.04
N VAL A 255 6.31 3.94 0.21
CA VAL A 255 7.40 3.99 1.21
C VAL A 255 8.17 2.66 1.31
N GLY A 256 8.26 1.91 0.20
CA GLY A 256 9.00 0.65 0.12
C GLY A 256 8.47 -0.45 1.07
N GLY A 257 7.18 -0.45 1.40
CA GLY A 257 6.61 -1.38 2.39
C GLY A 257 7.19 -1.20 3.79
N GLY A 258 7.47 0.03 4.19
CA GLY A 258 8.01 0.41 5.48
C GLY A 258 9.54 0.62 5.52
N VAL A 259 10.27 0.21 4.49
CA VAL A 259 11.74 0.39 4.43
C VAL A 259 12.14 1.87 4.48
N LEU A 260 11.41 2.74 3.79
CA LEU A 260 11.59 4.20 3.79
C LEU A 260 10.70 4.88 4.85
N GLY A 261 10.28 4.16 5.87
CA GLY A 261 9.39 4.65 6.92
C GLY A 261 9.66 3.95 8.24
N ALA A 262 8.67 3.24 8.75
CA ALA A 262 8.69 2.65 10.09
C ALA A 262 9.88 1.74 10.42
N TRP A 263 10.48 1.09 9.43
CA TRP A 263 11.59 0.16 9.63
C TRP A 263 12.94 0.75 9.25
N SER A 264 12.99 2.00 8.79
CA SER A 264 14.20 2.64 8.29
C SER A 264 15.36 2.63 9.32
N GLN A 265 15.05 2.91 10.57
CA GLN A 265 16.07 2.89 11.64
C GLN A 265 16.59 1.48 11.95
N TYR A 266 15.72 0.46 11.86
CA TYR A 266 16.12 -0.94 12.04
C TYR A 266 17.01 -1.42 10.87
N ILE A 267 16.67 -1.02 9.66
CA ILE A 267 17.38 -1.43 8.43
C ILE A 267 18.75 -0.77 8.34
N VAL A 268 18.86 0.53 8.71
CA VAL A 268 20.12 1.26 8.72
C VAL A 268 20.32 1.89 10.11
N PRO A 269 20.77 1.11 11.11
CA PRO A 269 21.11 1.63 12.43
C PRO A 269 22.19 2.73 12.30
N GLY A 270 22.02 3.84 13.02
CA GLY A 270 22.97 4.95 12.98
C GLY A 270 22.82 5.92 11.80
N PHE A 271 21.81 5.77 10.95
CA PHE A 271 21.45 6.83 10.03
C PHE A 271 20.92 8.06 10.79
N ASP A 272 21.16 9.26 10.27
CA ASP A 272 20.71 10.50 10.89
C ASP A 272 19.18 10.49 11.11
N LYS A 273 18.75 10.59 12.37
CA LYS A 273 17.31 10.51 12.74
C LYS A 273 16.47 11.60 12.10
N LYS A 274 17.01 12.82 11.96
CA LYS A 274 16.27 13.91 11.30
C LYS A 274 16.05 13.61 9.82
N ARG A 275 17.05 13.02 9.18
CA ARG A 275 16.97 12.60 7.77
C ARG A 275 16.07 11.37 7.58
N LEU A 276 16.03 10.43 8.54
CA LEU A 276 15.08 9.29 8.48
C LEU A 276 13.63 9.77 8.42
N ASN A 277 13.26 10.78 9.19
CA ASN A 277 11.91 11.34 9.19
C ASN A 277 11.51 12.02 7.86
N GLN A 278 12.48 12.32 7.00
CA GLN A 278 12.24 12.91 5.68
C GLN A 278 12.05 11.86 4.57
N LEU A 279 12.46 10.60 4.81
CA LEU A 279 12.38 9.53 3.81
C LEU A 279 10.96 9.29 3.26
N PRO A 280 9.90 9.22 4.10
CA PRO A 280 8.54 9.03 3.59
C PRO A 280 8.10 10.16 2.64
N ALA A 281 8.40 11.41 3.01
CA ALA A 281 8.06 12.57 2.19
C ALA A 281 8.81 12.56 0.84
N ALA A 282 10.12 12.27 0.86
CA ALA A 282 10.92 12.12 -0.36
C ALA A 282 10.38 10.98 -1.26
N ALA A 283 9.98 9.85 -0.68
CA ALA A 283 9.41 8.72 -1.41
C ALA A 283 8.03 9.06 -2.02
N ILE A 284 7.20 9.82 -1.32
CA ILE A 284 5.91 10.33 -1.84
C ILE A 284 6.16 11.25 -3.03
N ARG A 285 7.06 12.23 -2.92
CA ARG A 285 7.39 13.15 -4.02
C ARG A 285 7.95 12.41 -5.23
N TYR A 286 8.82 11.42 -5.02
CA TYR A 286 9.31 10.56 -6.11
C TYR A 286 8.17 9.89 -6.90
N VAL A 287 7.15 9.39 -6.22
CA VAL A 287 6.02 8.72 -6.91
C VAL A 287 5.12 9.73 -7.62
N LEU A 288 4.93 10.92 -7.03
CA LEU A 288 4.09 11.98 -7.61
C LEU A 288 4.74 12.71 -8.78
N ASP A 289 6.07 12.59 -8.96
CA ASP A 289 6.82 13.07 -10.13
C ASP A 289 6.36 12.36 -11.42
N ASP A 290 5.76 11.18 -11.31
CA ASP A 290 5.06 10.51 -12.40
C ASP A 290 3.57 10.92 -12.41
N GLU A 291 3.22 11.86 -13.28
CA GLU A 291 1.85 12.39 -13.40
C GLU A 291 0.80 11.34 -13.80
N ARG A 292 1.22 10.19 -14.34
CA ARG A 292 0.34 9.08 -14.69
C ARG A 292 -0.23 8.36 -13.47
N ILE A 293 0.41 8.52 -12.31
CA ILE A 293 -0.09 7.95 -11.05
C ILE A 293 -1.20 8.83 -10.51
N HIS A 294 -2.39 8.28 -10.37
CA HIS A 294 -3.56 9.04 -9.91
C HIS A 294 -3.64 9.13 -8.38
N LEU A 295 -3.21 8.06 -7.67
CA LEU A 295 -3.47 7.91 -6.25
C LEU A 295 -2.37 7.06 -5.58
N LEU A 296 -2.04 7.44 -4.35
CA LEU A 296 -1.09 6.72 -3.49
C LEU A 296 -1.86 5.96 -2.41
N VAL A 297 -1.58 4.67 -2.23
CA VAL A 297 -2.08 3.90 -1.09
C VAL A 297 -0.94 3.67 -0.10
N ILE A 298 -1.07 4.26 1.08
CA ILE A 298 -0.07 4.21 2.15
C ILE A 298 -0.73 3.64 3.41
N GLY A 299 -0.12 2.59 3.98
CA GLY A 299 -0.50 2.09 5.30
C GLY A 299 -0.08 3.08 6.38
N MET A 300 -1.03 3.52 7.18
CA MET A 300 -0.80 4.47 8.29
C MET A 300 -1.24 3.80 9.59
N ARG A 301 -0.34 3.75 10.58
CA ARG A 301 -0.54 3.01 11.83
C ARG A 301 -0.73 3.93 13.04
N LEU A 302 -0.40 5.22 12.89
CA LEU A 302 -0.47 6.25 13.91
C LEU A 302 -0.99 7.56 13.31
N ARG A 303 -1.59 8.42 14.14
CA ARG A 303 -2.06 9.75 13.73
C ARG A 303 -0.95 10.60 13.14
N GLN A 304 0.27 10.52 13.71
CA GLN A 304 1.43 11.25 13.22
C GLN A 304 1.80 10.86 11.78
N GLU A 305 1.60 9.58 11.38
CA GLU A 305 1.82 9.14 10.00
C GLU A 305 0.75 9.71 9.05
N VAL A 306 -0.50 9.81 9.50
CA VAL A 306 -1.58 10.46 8.75
C VAL A 306 -1.24 11.93 8.53
N ASP A 307 -0.92 12.66 9.58
CA ASP A 307 -0.61 14.10 9.54
C ASP A 307 0.63 14.39 8.70
N ALA A 308 1.69 13.59 8.83
CA ALA A 308 2.92 13.75 8.06
C ALA A 308 2.69 13.56 6.55
N ASN A 309 1.88 12.54 6.17
CA ASN A 309 1.55 12.30 4.77
C ASN A 309 0.69 13.45 4.22
N ILE A 310 -0.33 13.90 4.94
CA ILE A 310 -1.17 15.03 4.53
C ILE A 310 -0.34 16.30 4.41
N LYS A 311 0.53 16.59 5.39
CA LYS A 311 1.43 17.75 5.34
C LYS A 311 2.33 17.73 4.11
N THR A 312 2.85 16.56 3.74
CA THR A 312 3.65 16.40 2.53
C THR A 312 2.84 16.74 1.28
N LEU A 313 1.60 16.24 1.20
CA LEU A 313 0.74 16.37 0.02
C LEU A 313 0.11 17.75 -0.13
N THR A 314 -0.06 18.49 0.96
CA THR A 314 -0.60 19.86 0.96
C THR A 314 0.48 20.94 0.87
N GLY A 315 1.75 20.54 0.91
CA GLY A 315 2.93 21.37 0.71
C GLY A 315 3.46 21.32 -0.72
N ASP A 316 4.74 21.58 -0.88
CA ASP A 316 5.44 21.42 -2.16
C ASP A 316 5.76 19.94 -2.39
N VAL A 317 5.19 19.40 -3.46
CA VAL A 317 5.36 18.00 -3.86
C VAL A 317 6.44 17.82 -4.95
N THR A 318 7.20 18.86 -5.26
CA THR A 318 8.32 18.79 -6.22
C THR A 318 9.37 17.80 -5.73
N TYR A 319 9.75 16.83 -6.56
CA TYR A 319 10.83 15.89 -6.28
C TYR A 319 12.18 16.56 -6.50
N THR A 320 12.84 16.91 -5.40
CA THR A 320 14.06 17.75 -5.41
C THR A 320 15.34 16.92 -5.55
N PHE A 321 16.45 17.61 -5.87
CA PHE A 321 17.78 17.01 -5.82
C PHE A 321 18.12 16.47 -4.42
N ASP A 322 17.68 17.17 -3.35
CA ASP A 322 17.91 16.77 -1.96
C ASP A 322 17.16 15.48 -1.60
N ASP A 323 15.93 15.32 -2.11
CA ASP A 323 15.17 14.07 -1.99
C ASP A 323 15.89 12.90 -2.67
N ARG A 324 16.36 13.14 -3.89
CA ARG A 324 17.14 12.14 -4.67
C ARG A 324 18.39 11.72 -3.93
N ALA A 325 19.17 12.69 -3.44
CA ALA A 325 20.40 12.44 -2.68
C ALA A 325 20.10 11.69 -1.37
N LEU A 326 19.03 12.06 -0.67
CA LEU A 326 18.61 11.40 0.56
C LEU A 326 18.23 9.94 0.32
N LEU A 327 17.35 9.67 -0.63
CA LEU A 327 16.89 8.32 -0.96
C LEU A 327 18.07 7.45 -1.43
N ALA A 328 18.93 7.97 -2.31
CA ALA A 328 20.11 7.27 -2.79
C ALA A 328 21.08 6.92 -1.66
N LYS A 329 21.39 7.88 -0.77
CA LYS A 329 22.28 7.68 0.39
C LYS A 329 21.73 6.62 1.35
N PHE A 330 20.42 6.67 1.64
CA PHE A 330 19.80 5.69 2.51
C PHE A 330 19.81 4.30 1.86
N CYS A 331 19.35 4.20 0.60
CA CYS A 331 19.26 2.91 -0.09
C CYS A 331 20.63 2.28 -0.35
N SER A 332 21.68 3.07 -0.60
CA SER A 332 23.05 2.57 -0.69
C SER A 332 23.49 1.88 0.61
N LYS A 333 23.21 2.48 1.78
CA LYS A 333 23.51 1.86 3.09
C LYS A 333 22.59 0.67 3.39
N ALA A 334 21.31 0.78 3.04
CA ALA A 334 20.35 -0.28 3.26
C ALA A 334 20.66 -1.53 2.42
N TYR A 335 21.25 -1.34 1.23
CA TYR A 335 21.56 -2.42 0.29
C TYR A 335 22.39 -3.54 0.94
N ASP A 336 23.34 -3.22 1.83
CA ASP A 336 24.20 -4.16 2.52
C ASP A 336 23.65 -4.67 3.85
N SER A 337 22.47 -4.21 4.27
CA SER A 337 21.81 -4.69 5.48
C SER A 337 21.25 -6.11 5.29
N ASP A 338 21.29 -6.93 6.35
CA ASP A 338 20.77 -8.30 6.30
C ASP A 338 19.28 -8.37 5.89
N PRO A 339 18.39 -7.47 6.37
CA PRO A 339 17.01 -7.48 5.93
C PRO A 339 16.85 -7.26 4.42
N ILE A 340 17.66 -6.43 3.82
CA ILE A 340 17.60 -6.16 2.37
C ILE A 340 18.26 -7.27 1.58
N LYS A 341 19.39 -7.80 2.05
CA LYS A 341 20.04 -8.98 1.44
C LYS A 341 19.09 -10.18 1.35
N ALA A 342 18.31 -10.44 2.40
CA ALA A 342 17.30 -11.50 2.41
C ALA A 342 16.16 -11.32 1.39
N MET A 343 15.95 -10.12 0.87
CA MET A 343 14.93 -9.79 -0.12
C MET A 343 15.46 -9.75 -1.56
N ARG A 344 16.77 -9.81 -1.77
CA ARG A 344 17.36 -9.81 -3.13
C ARG A 344 17.11 -11.15 -3.80
N ILE A 345 16.92 -11.09 -5.11
CA ILE A 345 16.94 -12.27 -6.00
C ILE A 345 18.36 -12.30 -6.56
N ASP A 346 19.16 -13.27 -6.14
CA ASP A 346 20.48 -13.53 -6.67
C ASP A 346 20.38 -14.30 -7.99
#